data_fbc466dfb74d36e136f63c164f9535e5
#
_entry.id   fbc466dfb74d36e136f63c164f9535e5
#
_cell.length_a   1.000
_cell.length_b   1.000
_cell.length_c   1.000
_cell.angle_alpha   90.00
_cell.angle_beta   90.00
_cell.angle_gamma   90.00
#
_symmetry.space_group_name_H-M   'P 1'
#
loop_
_entity.id
_entity.type
_entity.pdbx_description
1 polymer ?
#
loop_
_entity_poly.entity_id
_entity_poly.type
_entity_poly.pdbx_seq_one_letter_code
_entity_poly.pdbx_strand_id
1 'polypeptide(L)'
;MYKLMIVDDEQIEREGMAQFIPWDKYDIELCGTAWNGLDAFEQIQKNKPDIVLTDIKMPVMNGIELIEKLTENYPEIKIIVLSGYGEYEYTGQAMELGVRHYILKPCDEEKIVTVMNEAKKEV
;
A
#
# COMPACT_ATOMS: atom_id res chain seq x y z
N MET A 1 -0.94 5.41 17.13
CA MET A 1 -1.19 5.71 15.70
C MET A 1 -1.06 4.44 14.86
N TYR A 2 -1.80 4.36 13.78
CA TYR A 2 -1.66 3.26 12.83
C TYR A 2 -0.42 3.48 11.99
N LYS A 3 0.38 2.44 11.80
CA LYS A 3 1.62 2.52 11.02
C LYS A 3 1.35 2.19 9.56
N LEU A 4 1.79 3.07 8.67
CA LEU A 4 1.60 2.93 7.23
C LEU A 4 2.93 2.87 6.50
N MET A 5 3.03 1.95 5.53
CA MET A 5 4.13 1.93 4.57
C MET A 5 3.57 2.21 3.18
N ILE A 6 4.25 3.07 2.43
CA ILE A 6 3.89 3.39 1.04
C ILE A 6 4.92 2.75 0.10
N VAL A 7 4.43 2.01 -0.89
CA VAL A 7 5.28 1.33 -1.87
C VAL A 7 4.90 1.77 -3.27
N ASP A 8 5.81 2.45 -3.95
CA ASP A 8 5.60 2.97 -5.30
C ASP A 8 6.96 3.18 -5.94
N ASP A 9 7.15 2.69 -7.17
CA ASP A 9 8.43 2.82 -7.87
C ASP A 9 8.65 4.23 -8.46
N GLU A 10 7.60 5.03 -8.59
CA GLU A 10 7.70 6.39 -9.08
C GLU A 10 7.99 7.34 -7.92
N GLN A 11 9.20 7.91 -7.95
CA GLN A 11 9.68 8.74 -6.85
C GLN A 11 8.77 9.93 -6.58
N ILE A 12 8.31 10.61 -7.63
CA ILE A 12 7.45 11.80 -7.47
C ILE A 12 6.13 11.43 -6.79
N GLU A 13 5.49 10.35 -7.21
CA GLU A 13 4.24 9.90 -6.60
C GLU A 13 4.47 9.45 -5.16
N ARG A 14 5.51 8.66 -4.93
CA ARG A 14 5.85 8.16 -3.60
C ARG A 14 6.11 9.29 -2.62
N GLU A 15 6.97 10.23 -3.00
CA GLU A 15 7.31 11.36 -2.15
C GLU A 15 6.13 12.30 -1.98
N GLY A 16 5.31 12.48 -3.02
CA GLY A 16 4.11 13.30 -2.94
C GLY A 16 3.14 12.76 -1.89
N MET A 17 2.85 11.47 -1.93
CA MET A 17 1.97 10.86 -0.93
C MET A 17 2.57 10.92 0.47
N ALA A 18 3.89 10.73 0.58
CA ALA A 18 4.54 10.73 1.88
C ALA A 18 4.58 12.11 2.52
N GLN A 19 4.81 13.16 1.73
CA GLN A 19 5.10 14.50 2.25
C GLN A 19 3.90 15.42 2.27
N PHE A 20 2.99 15.32 1.31
CA PHE A 20 1.91 16.29 1.18
C PHE A 20 0.61 15.89 1.90
N ILE A 21 0.44 14.63 2.23
CA ILE A 21 -0.71 14.19 3.03
C ILE A 21 -0.35 14.31 4.50
N PRO A 22 -1.14 15.06 5.29
CA PRO A 22 -0.84 15.23 6.72
C PRO A 22 -1.31 14.00 7.51
N TRP A 23 -0.56 12.92 7.42
CA TRP A 23 -0.92 11.63 7.99
C TRP A 23 -1.22 11.68 9.49
N ASP A 24 -0.49 12.51 10.23
CA ASP A 24 -0.69 12.66 11.67
C ASP A 24 -2.09 13.15 12.02
N LYS A 25 -2.71 13.96 11.15
CA LYS A 25 -4.09 14.41 11.35
C LYS A 25 -5.10 13.29 11.25
N TYR A 26 -4.72 12.19 10.62
CA TYR A 26 -5.59 11.02 10.42
C TYR A 26 -5.21 9.86 11.33
N ASP A 27 -4.43 10.14 12.38
CA ASP A 27 -3.96 9.14 13.34
C ASP A 27 -3.11 8.06 12.68
N ILE A 28 -2.29 8.46 11.70
CA ILE A 28 -1.42 7.58 10.94
C ILE A 28 0.02 8.05 11.07
N GLU A 29 0.92 7.09 11.31
CA GLU A 29 2.36 7.32 11.32
C GLU A 29 2.96 6.65 10.09
N LEU A 30 3.61 7.43 9.23
CA LEU A 30 4.31 6.87 8.08
C LEU A 30 5.60 6.23 8.58
N CYS A 31 5.69 4.91 8.56
CA CYS A 31 6.86 4.20 9.09
C CYS A 31 7.92 3.89 8.05
N GLY A 32 7.63 4.08 6.77
CA GLY A 32 8.61 3.90 5.71
C GLY A 32 8.01 4.02 4.33
N THR A 33 8.89 4.15 3.35
CA THR A 33 8.53 4.11 1.93
C THR A 33 9.47 3.15 1.23
N ALA A 34 8.99 2.52 0.14
CA ALA A 34 9.78 1.58 -0.62
C ALA A 34 9.52 1.80 -2.11
N TRP A 35 10.48 1.42 -2.95
CA TRP A 35 10.41 1.65 -4.40
C TRP A 35 10.14 0.38 -5.20
N ASN A 36 10.08 -0.76 -4.55
CA ASN A 36 9.64 -2.04 -5.13
C ASN A 36 9.20 -2.99 -4.03
N GLY A 37 8.66 -4.15 -4.43
CA GLY A 37 8.14 -5.11 -3.46
C GLY A 37 9.21 -5.75 -2.58
N LEU A 38 10.41 -5.99 -3.12
CA LEU A 38 11.48 -6.59 -2.35
C LEU A 38 11.97 -5.65 -1.25
N ASP A 39 12.20 -4.38 -1.59
CA ASP A 39 12.58 -3.37 -0.62
C ASP A 39 11.53 -3.24 0.47
N ALA A 40 10.25 -3.23 0.07
CA ALA A 40 9.14 -3.18 1.02
C ALA A 40 9.15 -4.38 1.97
N PHE A 41 9.30 -5.57 1.43
CA PHE A 41 9.27 -6.79 2.24
C PHE A 41 10.42 -6.81 3.25
N GLU A 42 11.61 -6.41 2.84
CA GLU A 42 12.76 -6.34 3.73
C GLU A 42 12.54 -5.34 4.87
N GLN A 43 11.97 -4.17 4.57
CA GLN A 43 11.65 -3.18 5.60
C GLN A 43 10.57 -3.68 6.55
N ILE A 44 9.54 -4.36 6.01
CA ILE A 44 8.43 -4.90 6.81
C ILE A 44 8.93 -5.93 7.82
N GLN A 45 9.89 -6.74 7.44
CA GLN A 45 10.47 -7.74 8.35
C GLN A 45 11.15 -7.09 9.56
N LYS A 46 11.65 -5.87 9.39
CA LYS A 46 12.33 -5.14 10.47
C LYS A 46 11.37 -4.27 11.28
N ASN A 47 10.35 -3.74 10.64
CA ASN A 47 9.41 -2.82 11.28
C ASN A 47 8.03 -3.00 10.63
N LYS A 48 7.25 -3.91 11.19
CA LYS A 48 5.96 -4.30 10.63
C LYS A 48 4.93 -3.17 10.72
N PRO A 49 4.36 -2.72 9.57
CA PRO A 49 3.27 -1.75 9.57
C PRO A 49 1.93 -2.41 9.85
N ASP A 50 0.91 -1.59 10.11
CA ASP A 50 -0.47 -2.06 10.19
C ASP A 50 -1.11 -2.10 8.81
N ILE A 51 -0.73 -1.14 7.96
CA ILE A 51 -1.31 -0.95 6.63
C ILE A 51 -0.19 -0.75 5.61
N VAL A 52 -0.33 -1.40 4.46
CA VAL A 52 0.58 -1.21 3.31
C VAL A 52 -0.24 -0.66 2.15
N LEU A 53 0.18 0.48 1.62
CA LEU A 53 -0.38 1.07 0.41
C LEU A 53 0.62 0.83 -0.70
N THR A 54 0.26 -0.01 -1.68
CA THR A 54 1.21 -0.42 -2.70
C THR A 54 0.68 -0.25 -4.12
N ASP A 55 1.55 0.18 -5.01
CA ASP A 55 1.33 0.12 -6.45
C ASP A 55 1.43 -1.34 -6.90
N ILE A 56 0.98 -1.64 -8.10
CA ILE A 56 1.00 -2.99 -8.68
C ILE A 56 2.25 -3.21 -9.51
N LYS A 57 2.48 -2.37 -10.52
CA LYS A 57 3.61 -2.54 -11.45
C LYS A 57 4.86 -1.88 -10.89
N MET A 58 5.81 -2.71 -10.50
CA MET A 58 7.08 -2.24 -9.96
C MET A 58 8.18 -3.21 -10.41
N PRO A 59 9.43 -2.73 -10.55
CA PRO A 59 10.54 -3.60 -10.90
C PRO A 59 10.93 -4.52 -9.74
N VAL A 60 11.70 -5.55 -10.03
CA VAL A 60 12.26 -6.52 -9.09
C VAL A 60 11.19 -7.42 -8.47
N MET A 61 10.26 -6.86 -7.72
CA MET A 61 9.11 -7.57 -7.17
C MET A 61 7.91 -6.64 -7.30
N ASN A 62 6.88 -7.06 -8.01
CA ASN A 62 5.68 -6.26 -8.21
C ASN A 62 4.72 -6.34 -7.00
N GLY A 63 3.64 -5.57 -7.07
CA GLY A 63 2.68 -5.51 -5.97
C GLY A 63 1.99 -6.84 -5.70
N ILE A 64 1.70 -7.62 -6.72
CA ILE A 64 1.05 -8.92 -6.54
C ILE A 64 1.97 -9.89 -5.80
N GLU A 65 3.24 -9.94 -6.20
CA GLU A 65 4.22 -10.78 -5.52
C GLU A 65 4.41 -10.35 -4.06
N LEU A 66 4.41 -9.04 -3.82
CA LEU A 66 4.48 -8.52 -2.44
C LEU A 66 3.25 -8.96 -1.64
N ILE A 67 2.06 -8.85 -2.22
CA ILE A 67 0.82 -9.25 -1.55
C ILE A 67 0.85 -10.73 -1.21
N GLU A 68 1.33 -11.58 -2.12
CA GLU A 68 1.46 -13.00 -1.85
C GLU A 68 2.34 -13.26 -0.62
N LYS A 69 3.50 -12.60 -0.58
CA LYS A 69 4.42 -12.76 0.56
C LYS A 69 3.84 -12.24 1.86
N LEU A 70 3.15 -11.11 1.82
CA LEU A 70 2.53 -10.55 3.02
C LEU A 70 1.39 -11.44 3.51
N THR A 71 0.58 -11.98 2.61
CA THR A 71 -0.52 -12.86 2.97
C THR A 71 -0.01 -14.13 3.64
N GLU A 72 1.11 -14.67 3.16
CA GLU A 72 1.71 -15.88 3.74
C GLU A 72 2.38 -15.64 5.09
N ASN A 73 3.08 -14.51 5.23
CA ASN A 73 3.95 -14.25 6.38
C ASN A 73 3.34 -13.32 7.42
N TYR A 74 2.52 -12.37 7.00
CA TYR A 74 1.94 -11.34 7.87
C TYR A 74 0.48 -11.10 7.51
N PRO A 75 -0.41 -12.11 7.69
CA PRO A 75 -1.80 -12.00 7.25
C PRO A 75 -2.61 -10.91 7.96
N GLU A 76 -2.12 -10.41 9.08
CA GLU A 76 -2.79 -9.32 9.82
C GLU A 76 -2.58 -7.94 9.19
N ILE A 77 -1.59 -7.77 8.31
CA ILE A 77 -1.36 -6.48 7.65
C ILE A 77 -2.49 -6.22 6.66
N LYS A 78 -3.06 -5.03 6.72
CA LYS A 78 -4.11 -4.61 5.78
C LYS A 78 -3.45 -4.00 4.56
N ILE A 79 -3.93 -4.38 3.38
CA ILE A 79 -3.31 -3.98 2.12
C ILE A 79 -4.30 -3.12 1.33
N ILE A 80 -3.81 -1.98 0.83
CA ILE A 80 -4.53 -1.11 -0.07
C ILE A 80 -3.74 -1.09 -1.38
N VAL A 81 -4.42 -1.36 -2.50
CA VAL A 81 -3.79 -1.40 -3.81
C VAL A 81 -4.11 -0.12 -4.57
N LEU A 82 -3.06 0.53 -5.09
CA LEU A 82 -3.17 1.60 -6.05
C LEU A 82 -3.13 0.98 -7.44
N SER A 83 -4.18 1.17 -8.23
CA SER A 83 -4.25 0.58 -9.56
C SER A 83 -4.50 1.63 -10.62
N GLY A 84 -3.81 1.51 -11.76
CA GLY A 84 -4.02 2.35 -12.91
C GLY A 84 -5.07 1.79 -13.85
N TYR A 85 -5.42 2.59 -14.83
CA TYR A 85 -6.36 2.19 -15.88
C TYR A 85 -5.76 1.03 -16.66
N GLY A 86 -6.57 -0.01 -16.88
CA GLY A 86 -6.11 -1.18 -17.64
C GLY A 86 -5.41 -2.26 -16.84
N GLU A 87 -5.35 -2.14 -15.53
CA GLU A 87 -4.69 -3.13 -14.67
C GLU A 87 -5.68 -4.14 -14.06
N TYR A 88 -6.74 -4.46 -14.77
CA TYR A 88 -7.83 -5.31 -14.25
C TYR A 88 -7.40 -6.72 -13.89
N GLU A 89 -6.47 -7.30 -14.65
CA GLU A 89 -5.99 -8.66 -14.36
C GLU A 89 -5.27 -8.69 -13.00
N TYR A 90 -4.49 -7.66 -12.73
CA TYR A 90 -3.75 -7.58 -11.46
C TYR A 90 -4.68 -7.34 -10.28
N THR A 91 -5.69 -6.50 -10.46
CA THR A 91 -6.66 -6.28 -9.38
C THR A 91 -7.48 -7.53 -9.10
N GLY A 92 -7.80 -8.30 -10.13
CA GLY A 92 -8.44 -9.60 -9.98
C GLY A 92 -7.60 -10.57 -9.17
N GLN A 93 -6.29 -10.64 -9.45
CA GLN A 93 -5.36 -11.47 -8.69
C GLN A 93 -5.27 -11.03 -7.23
N ALA A 94 -5.23 -9.72 -7.00
CA ALA A 94 -5.20 -9.20 -5.64
C ALA A 94 -6.46 -9.56 -4.86
N MET A 95 -7.62 -9.49 -5.51
CA MET A 95 -8.88 -9.89 -4.89
C MET A 95 -8.86 -11.37 -4.49
N GLU A 96 -8.33 -12.23 -5.35
CA GLU A 96 -8.20 -13.65 -5.04
C GLU A 96 -7.29 -13.90 -3.83
N LEU A 97 -6.31 -13.01 -3.63
CA LEU A 97 -5.43 -13.09 -2.47
C LEU A 97 -6.02 -12.46 -1.20
N GLY A 98 -7.24 -11.93 -1.30
CA GLY A 98 -7.94 -11.40 -0.14
C GLY A 98 -7.87 -9.89 0.07
N VAL A 99 -7.29 -9.15 -0.87
CA VAL A 99 -7.23 -7.69 -0.78
C VAL A 99 -8.62 -7.11 -0.98
N ARG A 100 -9.01 -6.19 -0.09
CA ARG A 100 -10.36 -5.62 -0.08
C ARG A 100 -10.41 -4.13 -0.37
N HIS A 101 -9.26 -3.46 -0.39
CA HIS A 101 -9.19 -2.02 -0.53
C HIS A 101 -8.40 -1.62 -1.76
N TYR A 102 -9.01 -0.79 -2.60
CA TYR A 102 -8.44 -0.38 -3.88
C TYR A 102 -8.63 1.11 -4.07
N ILE A 103 -7.62 1.77 -4.65
CA ILE A 103 -7.69 3.18 -5.03
C ILE A 103 -7.33 3.27 -6.51
N LEU A 104 -8.22 3.82 -7.33
CA LEU A 104 -7.97 3.97 -8.75
C LEU A 104 -7.20 5.27 -9.02
N LYS A 105 -6.12 5.18 -9.78
CA LYS A 105 -5.38 6.35 -10.25
C LYS A 105 -6.09 6.98 -11.45
N PRO A 106 -6.04 8.29 -11.60
CA PRO A 106 -5.43 9.28 -10.70
C PRO A 106 -6.28 9.46 -9.44
N CYS A 107 -5.63 9.64 -8.31
CA CYS A 107 -6.30 9.80 -7.03
C CYS A 107 -5.79 11.04 -6.29
N ASP A 108 -6.65 11.61 -5.47
CA ASP A 108 -6.32 12.76 -4.64
C ASP A 108 -6.26 12.35 -3.17
N GLU A 109 -5.91 13.30 -2.32
CA GLU A 109 -5.82 13.05 -0.88
C GLU A 109 -7.15 12.55 -0.32
N GLU A 110 -8.27 13.11 -0.75
CA GLU A 110 -9.58 12.73 -0.23
C GLU A 110 -9.89 11.26 -0.47
N LYS A 111 -9.62 10.75 -1.67
CA LYS A 111 -9.82 9.33 -1.99
C LYS A 111 -8.91 8.43 -1.16
N ILE A 112 -7.65 8.82 -1.04
CA ILE A 112 -6.68 8.04 -0.29
C ILE A 112 -7.10 7.96 1.18
N VAL A 113 -7.47 9.09 1.77
CA VAL A 113 -7.87 9.15 3.18
C VAL A 113 -9.16 8.38 3.42
N THR A 114 -10.13 8.46 2.50
CA THR A 114 -11.38 7.71 2.63
C THR A 114 -11.14 6.21 2.73
N VAL A 115 -10.32 5.67 1.82
CA VAL A 115 -10.01 4.24 1.83
C VAL A 115 -9.15 3.88 3.04
N MET A 116 -8.23 4.77 3.41
CA MET A 116 -7.39 4.56 4.59
C MET A 116 -8.23 4.46 5.87
N ASN A 117 -9.25 5.31 5.99
CA ASN A 117 -10.15 5.26 7.14
C ASN A 117 -10.92 3.93 7.22
N GLU A 118 -11.28 3.36 6.08
CA GLU A 118 -11.91 2.05 6.04
C GLU A 118 -10.94 0.95 6.47
N ALA A 119 -9.71 1.00 5.98
CA ALA A 119 -8.69 0.01 6.33
C ALA A 119 -8.34 0.06 7.83
N LYS A 120 -8.28 1.25 8.41
CA LYS A 120 -8.01 1.42 9.85
C LYS A 120 -9.01 0.68 10.71
N LYS A 121 -10.27 0.61 10.31
CA LYS A 121 -11.30 -0.07 11.07
C LYS A 121 -11.08 -1.58 11.16
N GLU A 122 -10.30 -2.13 10.26
CA GLU A 122 -10.03 -3.56 10.20
C GLU A 122 -8.75 -3.98 10.94
N VAL A 123 -7.98 -3.00 11.38
CA VAL A 123 -6.74 -3.26 12.11
C VAL A 123 -7.01 -3.74 13.54
#